data_548f3d97e8b39ed715b2a98854d72101
#
_entry.id   548f3d97e8b39ed715b2a98854d72101
#
_cell.length_a   1.000
_cell.length_b   1.000
_cell.length_c   1.000
_cell.angle_alpha   90.00
_cell.angle_beta   90.00
_cell.angle_gamma   90.00
#
_symmetry.space_group_name_H-M   'P 1'
#
loop_
_entity.id
_entity.type
_entity.pdbx_description
1 polymer ?
#
loop_
_entity_poly.entity_id
_entity_poly.type
_entity_poly.pdbx_seq_one_letter_code
_entity_poly.pdbx_strand_id
1 'polypeptide(L)'
;ILSDTFEALVGATYLSVGIEGARATILRHLGFLLVHAVERAAEQDWKTTLTEFAFNHDMGAVTYEVEGEGPDHQRVFTAHAFVASRDTEVGQGVGTSKKHAENAAAADAVARLSGEKRVDEQGEKRD
;
A
#
# COMPACT_ATOMS: atom_id res chain seq x y z
N ILE A 1 -17.95 14.26 11.89
CA ILE A 1 -18.70 13.05 11.54
C ILE A 1 -17.85 11.80 11.71
N LEU A 2 -16.70 11.74 11.08
CA LEU A 2 -15.78 10.59 11.23
C LEU A 2 -15.27 10.46 12.66
N SER A 3 -14.97 11.58 13.32
CA SER A 3 -14.50 11.58 14.70
C SER A 3 -15.58 11.14 15.69
N ASP A 4 -16.83 11.52 15.47
CA ASP A 4 -17.96 11.11 16.31
C ASP A 4 -18.19 9.60 16.22
N THR A 5 -18.14 9.06 15.00
CA THR A 5 -18.29 7.62 14.77
C THR A 5 -17.14 6.85 15.43
N PHE A 6 -15.92 7.38 15.35
CA PHE A 6 -14.75 6.77 15.95
C PHE A 6 -14.85 6.76 17.49
N GLU A 7 -15.26 7.87 18.09
CA GLU A 7 -15.46 7.96 19.54
C GLU A 7 -16.52 6.99 20.04
N ALA A 8 -17.63 6.87 19.32
CA ALA A 8 -18.69 5.93 19.67
C ALA A 8 -18.21 4.49 19.59
N LEU A 9 -17.41 4.16 18.58
CA LEU A 9 -16.83 2.82 18.41
C LEU A 9 -15.85 2.51 19.53
N VAL A 10 -14.99 3.44 19.90
CA VAL A 10 -14.02 3.28 20.99
C VAL A 10 -14.74 3.06 22.32
N GLY A 11 -15.74 3.88 22.62
CA GLY A 11 -16.53 3.76 23.86
C GLY A 11 -17.24 2.42 23.95
N ALA A 12 -17.91 2.00 22.88
CA ALA A 12 -18.63 0.73 22.85
C ALA A 12 -17.68 -0.45 23.01
N THR A 13 -16.53 -0.42 22.38
CA THR A 13 -15.53 -1.49 22.46
C THR A 13 -14.94 -1.59 23.89
N TYR A 14 -14.64 -0.45 24.49
CA TYR A 14 -14.11 -0.40 25.85
C TYR A 14 -15.07 -1.03 26.86
N LEU A 15 -16.36 -0.69 26.74
CA LEU A 15 -17.38 -1.24 27.63
C LEU A 15 -17.58 -2.75 27.43
N SER A 16 -17.39 -3.24 26.22
CA SER A 16 -17.65 -4.66 25.91
C SER A 16 -16.50 -5.59 26.30
N VAL A 17 -15.25 -5.21 26.04
CA VAL A 17 -14.11 -6.14 26.09
C VAL A 17 -12.95 -5.67 26.99
N GLY A 18 -13.09 -4.51 27.63
CA GLY A 18 -12.04 -3.95 28.46
C GLY A 18 -10.97 -3.23 27.64
N ILE A 19 -9.94 -2.72 28.34
CA ILE A 19 -8.96 -1.82 27.72
C ILE A 19 -8.07 -2.50 26.69
N GLU A 20 -7.66 -3.74 26.92
CA GLU A 20 -6.80 -4.45 25.98
C GLU A 20 -7.55 -4.88 24.72
N GLY A 21 -8.76 -5.38 24.88
CA GLY A 21 -9.62 -5.70 23.75
C GLY A 21 -10.00 -4.47 22.94
N ALA A 22 -10.25 -3.35 23.63
CA ALA A 22 -10.53 -2.08 22.98
C ALA A 22 -9.33 -1.62 22.14
N ARG A 23 -8.12 -1.71 22.69
CA ARG A 23 -6.90 -1.35 21.98
C ARG A 23 -6.72 -2.17 20.70
N ALA A 24 -6.88 -3.50 20.80
CA ALA A 24 -6.73 -4.37 19.63
C ALA A 24 -7.77 -4.06 18.55
N THR A 25 -9.01 -3.82 18.94
CA THR A 25 -10.09 -3.48 18.01
C THR A 25 -9.85 -2.11 17.35
N ILE A 26 -9.39 -1.14 18.12
CA ILE A 26 -9.08 0.20 17.63
C ILE A 26 -7.96 0.13 16.60
N LEU A 27 -6.87 -0.58 16.89
CA LEU A 27 -5.74 -0.71 15.97
C LEU A 27 -6.15 -1.39 14.67
N ARG A 28 -7.00 -2.42 14.76
CA ARG A 28 -7.50 -3.12 13.58
C ARG A 28 -8.37 -2.21 12.72
N HIS A 29 -9.28 -1.46 13.34
CA HIS A 29 -10.17 -0.53 12.64
C HIS A 29 -9.41 0.64 12.03
N LEU A 30 -8.44 1.20 12.75
CA LEU A 30 -7.59 2.28 12.23
C LEU A 30 -6.80 1.82 11.01
N GLY A 31 -6.22 0.61 11.06
CA GLY A 31 -5.50 0.05 9.92
C GLY A 31 -6.38 -0.06 8.69
N PHE A 32 -7.60 -0.61 8.84
CA PHE A 32 -8.55 -0.74 7.74
C PHE A 32 -8.97 0.62 7.19
N LEU A 33 -9.28 1.58 8.07
CA LEU A 33 -9.69 2.94 7.66
C LEU A 33 -8.57 3.69 6.94
N LEU A 34 -7.32 3.53 7.40
CA LEU A 34 -6.18 4.17 6.76
C LEU A 34 -5.95 3.61 5.35
N VAL A 35 -6.03 2.29 5.18
CA VAL A 35 -5.90 1.67 3.86
C VAL A 35 -7.00 2.17 2.93
N HIS A 36 -8.24 2.23 3.43
CA HIS A 36 -9.38 2.70 2.64
C HIS A 36 -9.24 4.17 2.24
N ALA A 37 -8.71 5.01 3.15
CA ALA A 37 -8.45 6.43 2.86
C ALA A 37 -7.37 6.59 1.79
N VAL A 38 -6.31 5.78 1.85
CA VAL A 38 -5.24 5.79 0.84
C VAL A 38 -5.78 5.38 -0.53
N GLU A 39 -6.65 4.35 -0.58
CA GLU A 39 -7.30 3.94 -1.82
C GLU A 39 -8.12 5.06 -2.45
N ARG A 40 -8.86 5.80 -1.64
CA ARG A 40 -9.68 6.92 -2.11
C ARG A 40 -8.83 8.09 -2.63
N ALA A 41 -7.67 8.32 -2.02
CA ALA A 41 -6.75 9.37 -2.45
C ALA A 41 -5.99 8.98 -3.71
N ALA A 42 -5.76 7.69 -3.94
CA ALA A 42 -4.94 7.16 -5.03
C ALA A 42 -5.81 6.63 -6.18
N GLU A 43 -6.64 7.49 -6.77
CA GLU A 43 -7.49 7.11 -7.91
C GLU A 43 -6.70 6.95 -9.22
N GLN A 44 -5.43 7.33 -9.24
CA GLN A 44 -4.58 7.25 -10.41
C GLN A 44 -4.20 5.79 -10.72
N ASP A 45 -4.10 5.46 -12.00
CA ASP A 45 -3.68 4.14 -12.47
C ASP A 45 -2.15 4.03 -12.44
N TRP A 46 -1.64 3.64 -11.29
CA TRP A 46 -0.20 3.50 -11.09
C TRP A 46 0.37 2.25 -11.76
N LYS A 47 -0.46 1.24 -12.01
CA LYS A 47 -0.02 0.03 -12.72
C LYS A 47 0.40 0.36 -14.15
N THR A 48 -0.39 1.17 -14.84
CA THR A 48 -0.04 1.66 -16.18
C THR A 48 1.21 2.52 -16.13
N THR A 49 1.31 3.42 -15.15
CA THR A 49 2.48 4.29 -14.98
C THR A 49 3.75 3.47 -14.76
N LEU A 50 3.68 2.43 -13.92
CA LEU A 50 4.83 1.57 -13.67
C LEU A 50 5.23 0.77 -14.91
N THR A 51 4.26 0.27 -15.67
CA THR A 51 4.52 -0.45 -16.92
C THR A 51 5.26 0.43 -17.92
N GLU A 52 4.81 1.68 -18.08
CA GLU A 52 5.46 2.66 -18.95
C GLU A 52 6.87 3.00 -18.44
N PHE A 53 7.02 3.21 -17.15
CA PHE A 53 8.32 3.48 -16.54
C PHE A 53 9.30 2.33 -16.79
N ALA A 54 8.87 1.10 -16.56
CA ALA A 54 9.70 -0.09 -16.78
C ALA A 54 10.09 -0.24 -18.26
N PHE A 55 9.18 0.05 -19.17
CA PHE A 55 9.45 0.02 -20.59
C PHE A 55 10.50 1.08 -20.98
N ASN A 56 10.33 2.31 -20.49
CA ASN A 56 11.24 3.43 -20.81
C ASN A 56 12.64 3.25 -20.23
N HIS A 57 12.81 2.41 -19.22
CA HIS A 57 14.09 2.17 -18.55
C HIS A 57 14.61 0.74 -18.75
N ASP A 58 14.07 0.02 -19.73
CA ASP A 58 14.48 -1.35 -20.06
C ASP A 58 14.47 -2.31 -18.88
N MET A 59 13.47 -2.18 -18.00
CA MET A 59 13.31 -3.03 -16.82
C MET A 59 12.56 -4.32 -17.10
N GLY A 60 11.90 -4.41 -18.25
CA GLY A 60 11.16 -5.59 -18.65
C GLY A 60 9.74 -5.63 -18.10
N ALA A 61 9.15 -6.82 -18.08
CA ALA A 61 7.77 -7.01 -17.67
C ALA A 61 7.58 -6.77 -16.17
N VAL A 62 6.41 -6.22 -15.82
CA VAL A 62 6.01 -5.99 -14.42
C VAL A 62 5.06 -7.12 -14.00
N THR A 63 5.33 -7.71 -12.84
CA THR A 63 4.48 -8.75 -12.26
C THR A 63 4.16 -8.41 -10.82
N TYR A 64 3.10 -9.02 -10.28
CA TYR A 64 2.64 -8.77 -8.92
C TYR A 64 2.35 -10.09 -8.21
N GLU A 65 2.70 -10.14 -6.92
CA GLU A 65 2.30 -11.22 -6.03
C GLU A 65 1.40 -10.61 -4.96
N VAL A 66 0.25 -11.24 -4.69
CA VAL A 66 -0.76 -10.70 -3.77
C VAL A 66 -1.13 -11.74 -2.74
N GLU A 67 -1.16 -11.31 -1.47
CA GLU A 67 -1.58 -12.12 -0.34
C GLU A 67 -2.75 -11.41 0.36
N GLY A 68 -3.73 -12.18 0.84
CA GLY A 68 -4.87 -11.63 1.56
C GLY A 68 -4.91 -12.12 3.01
N GLU A 69 -5.21 -11.24 3.95
CA GLU A 69 -5.32 -11.56 5.37
C GLU A 69 -6.57 -10.92 5.98
N GLY A 70 -7.11 -11.57 7.00
CA GLY A 70 -8.25 -11.08 7.75
C GLY A 70 -9.58 -11.69 7.32
N PRO A 71 -10.67 -11.39 8.07
CA PRO A 71 -12.00 -11.90 7.75
C PRO A 71 -12.52 -11.31 6.43
N ASP A 72 -13.44 -12.01 5.78
CA ASP A 72 -13.95 -11.63 4.45
C ASP A 72 -14.47 -10.19 4.37
N HIS A 73 -15.07 -9.69 5.43
CA HIS A 73 -15.63 -8.33 5.48
C HIS A 73 -14.60 -7.24 5.80
N GLN A 74 -13.39 -7.62 6.21
CA GLN A 74 -12.28 -6.72 6.52
C GLN A 74 -10.96 -7.26 6.01
N ARG A 75 -10.98 -7.98 4.89
CA ARG A 75 -9.77 -8.56 4.33
C ARG A 75 -8.87 -7.47 3.76
N VAL A 76 -7.60 -7.52 4.12
CA VAL A 76 -6.57 -6.63 3.60
C VAL A 76 -5.63 -7.45 2.73
N PHE A 77 -5.34 -6.94 1.55
CA PHE A 77 -4.42 -7.58 0.60
C PHE A 77 -3.10 -6.83 0.59
N THR A 78 -2.01 -7.57 0.56
CA THR A 78 -0.67 -7.02 0.40
C THR A 78 -0.14 -7.46 -0.96
N ALA A 79 0.30 -6.52 -1.77
CA ALA A 79 0.85 -6.79 -3.09
C ALA A 79 2.33 -6.41 -3.12
N HIS A 80 3.11 -7.21 -3.84
CA HIS A 80 4.52 -6.97 -4.10
C HIS A 80 4.70 -6.84 -5.60
N ALA A 81 5.35 -5.77 -6.05
CA ALA A 81 5.60 -5.53 -7.47
C ALA A 81 7.04 -5.96 -7.82
N PHE A 82 7.18 -6.59 -8.97
CA PHE A 82 8.47 -7.09 -9.47
C PHE A 82 8.66 -6.64 -10.92
N VAL A 83 9.91 -6.41 -11.30
CA VAL A 83 10.28 -6.18 -12.70
C VAL A 83 11.27 -7.26 -13.14
N ALA A 84 11.23 -7.62 -14.41
CA ALA A 84 12.05 -8.72 -14.94
C ALA A 84 13.56 -8.51 -14.76
N SER A 85 14.03 -7.27 -14.77
CA SER A 85 15.45 -6.94 -14.64
C SER A 85 16.00 -7.03 -13.22
N ARG A 86 15.14 -7.26 -12.23
CA ARG A 86 15.54 -7.33 -10.81
C ARG A 86 14.98 -8.58 -10.14
N ASP A 87 15.75 -9.13 -9.21
CA ASP A 87 15.40 -10.35 -8.47
C ASP A 87 14.56 -10.05 -7.21
N THR A 88 14.61 -8.81 -6.73
CA THR A 88 13.90 -8.40 -5.51
C THR A 88 12.69 -7.53 -5.85
N GLU A 89 11.76 -7.43 -4.90
CA GLU A 89 10.59 -6.57 -5.10
C GLU A 89 11.00 -5.11 -5.29
N VAL A 90 10.30 -4.41 -6.16
CA VAL A 90 10.54 -2.98 -6.42
C VAL A 90 9.50 -2.10 -5.76
N GLY A 91 8.41 -2.67 -5.27
CA GLY A 91 7.38 -1.93 -4.56
C GLY A 91 6.46 -2.85 -3.78
N GLN A 92 5.82 -2.31 -2.76
CA GLN A 92 4.88 -3.01 -1.90
C GLN A 92 3.70 -2.10 -1.61
N GLY A 93 2.51 -2.65 -1.58
CA GLY A 93 1.32 -1.88 -1.27
C GLY A 93 0.25 -2.74 -0.62
N VAL A 94 -0.67 -2.08 0.07
CA VAL A 94 -1.81 -2.73 0.71
C VAL A 94 -3.10 -2.12 0.17
N GLY A 95 -4.15 -2.92 0.18
CA GLY A 95 -5.45 -2.48 -0.29
C GLY A 95 -6.56 -3.37 0.23
N THR A 96 -7.79 -2.92 0.07
CA THR A 96 -8.98 -3.68 0.46
C THR A 96 -9.44 -4.64 -0.65
N SER A 97 -8.76 -4.62 -1.80
CA SER A 97 -8.94 -5.58 -2.88
C SER A 97 -7.58 -5.84 -3.52
N LYS A 98 -7.49 -6.94 -4.29
CA LYS A 98 -6.25 -7.26 -5.02
C LYS A 98 -5.87 -6.13 -5.96
N LYS A 99 -6.84 -5.57 -6.68
CA LYS A 99 -6.62 -4.45 -7.61
C LYS A 99 -6.03 -3.23 -6.90
N HIS A 100 -6.59 -2.86 -5.76
CA HIS A 100 -6.10 -1.71 -4.99
C HIS A 100 -4.71 -1.96 -4.40
N ALA A 101 -4.46 -3.18 -3.91
CA ALA A 101 -3.15 -3.55 -3.40
C ALA A 101 -2.08 -3.48 -4.50
N GLU A 102 -2.37 -4.01 -5.68
CA GLU A 102 -1.46 -3.95 -6.82
C GLU A 102 -1.19 -2.51 -7.25
N ASN A 103 -2.24 -1.68 -7.30
CA ASN A 103 -2.09 -0.27 -7.65
C ASN A 103 -1.22 0.47 -6.63
N ALA A 104 -1.41 0.20 -5.35
CA ALA A 104 -0.58 0.77 -4.29
C ALA A 104 0.88 0.31 -4.39
N ALA A 105 1.11 -0.97 -4.71
CA ALA A 105 2.45 -1.51 -4.92
C ALA A 105 3.12 -0.84 -6.12
N ALA A 106 2.37 -0.60 -7.20
CA ALA A 106 2.88 0.09 -8.38
C ALA A 106 3.28 1.54 -8.05
N ALA A 107 2.46 2.25 -7.26
CA ALA A 107 2.77 3.61 -6.83
C ALA A 107 4.08 3.65 -6.02
N ASP A 108 4.25 2.71 -5.09
CA ASP A 108 5.47 2.58 -4.28
C ASP A 108 6.67 2.29 -5.17
N ALA A 109 6.53 1.40 -6.14
CA ALA A 109 7.59 1.06 -7.08
C ALA A 109 8.03 2.26 -7.91
N VAL A 110 7.08 3.03 -8.43
CA VAL A 110 7.40 4.25 -9.19
C VAL A 110 8.17 5.23 -8.33
N ALA A 111 7.74 5.43 -7.08
CA ALA A 111 8.41 6.33 -6.15
C ALA A 111 9.84 5.87 -5.84
N ARG A 112 10.03 4.58 -5.53
CA ARG A 112 11.35 4.02 -5.22
C ARG A 112 12.29 4.09 -6.42
N LEU A 113 11.84 3.67 -7.60
CA LEU A 113 12.66 3.65 -8.81
C LEU A 113 13.01 5.06 -9.27
N SER A 114 12.10 6.00 -9.17
CA SER A 114 12.34 7.41 -9.47
C SER A 114 13.35 8.02 -8.49
N GLY A 115 13.27 7.65 -7.21
CA GLY A 115 14.19 8.09 -6.18
C GLY A 115 15.61 7.58 -6.40
N GLU A 116 15.76 6.31 -6.78
CA GLU A 116 17.06 5.72 -7.11
C GLU A 116 17.75 6.45 -8.24
N LYS A 117 17.01 6.77 -9.31
CA LYS A 117 17.57 7.51 -10.44
C LYS A 117 18.06 8.90 -10.06
N ARG A 118 17.36 9.58 -9.17
CA ARG A 118 17.80 10.89 -8.67
C ARG A 118 19.08 10.77 -7.86
N VAL A 119 19.21 9.72 -7.06
CA VAL A 119 20.41 9.48 -6.27
C VAL A 119 21.59 9.19 -7.19
N ASP A 120 21.40 8.38 -8.21
CA ASP A 120 22.46 8.05 -9.18
C ASP A 120 22.95 9.30 -9.93
N GLU A 121 22.03 10.14 -10.37
CA GLU A 121 22.36 11.40 -11.05
C GLU A 121 23.11 12.36 -10.12
N GLN A 122 22.72 12.44 -8.84
CA GLN A 122 23.40 13.26 -7.87
C GLN A 122 24.71 12.65 -7.40
N GLY A 123 24.80 11.33 -7.36
CA GLY A 123 26.02 10.60 -7.01
C GLY A 123 27.14 10.88 -7.99
N GLU A 124 26.86 10.94 -9.27
CA GLU A 124 27.85 11.25 -10.31
C GLU A 124 28.42 12.68 -10.15
N LYS A 125 27.63 13.61 -9.65
CA LYS A 125 28.08 14.99 -9.46
C LYS A 125 28.92 15.18 -8.20
N ARG A 126 28.91 14.23 -7.27
CA ARG A 126 29.67 14.34 -6.01
C ARG A 126 31.07 13.72 -6.11
N ASP A 127 31.26 12.91 -7.09
CA ASP A 127 32.55 12.29 -7.35
C ASP A 127 33.37 13.13 -8.33
#